data_45d5700a42804468e2585e3ef7acd6b9
#
_entry.id   45d5700a42804468e2585e3ef7acd6b9
#
_cell.length_a   1.000
_cell.length_b   1.000
_cell.length_c   1.000
_cell.angle_alpha   90.00
_cell.angle_beta   90.00
_cell.angle_gamma   90.00
#
_symmetry.space_group_name_H-M   'P 1'
#
loop_
_entity.id
_entity.type
_entity.pdbx_description
1 polymer ?
#
loop_
_entity_poly.entity_id
_entity_poly.type
_entity_poly.pdbx_seq_one_letter_code
_entity_poly.pdbx_strand_id
1 'polypeptide(L)'
;DDRLQYYVSGNYLNRGGLLRHGDDSMQRYTMTGKINAQITKWLRMTYNTRFSRQDFDSPGDLINGTDVFFHNMCRYWPILPTTDPNGNWLPESYIGRLQDGGRAKNQADRLAQQLSFVATPVKGLTLNAELNYRIVTQFNHRDWQTTYGYDCDNNPYVDSNATSSVYEYSFKSNYFNPNLFAEYSHSFGDHNMKVMGGFQSEWFRQRNITARQNGIMSGLPTLDTTTTKPSVGGAYNSWTTAGFFGRINYDYAGRYLFEANLRYDGSSRFLRENRWNFFPSFSAGWNIAREKFWEPLTDYVNTLKLRASWGQLGNQNTDNWYPFYPTIGFSSQGGNWLINGAKPNTASQPGLVSSTLTWE
;
A
#
# COMPACT_ATOMS: atom_id res chain seq x y z
N ASP A 1 -10.97 -31.09 19.45
CA ASP A 1 -10.57 -30.61 20.77
C ASP A 1 -10.86 -29.10 20.82
N ASP A 2 -11.69 -28.70 21.77
CA ASP A 2 -12.11 -27.28 21.93
C ASP A 2 -10.95 -26.34 22.30
N ARG A 3 -9.79 -26.90 22.64
CA ARG A 3 -8.58 -26.14 23.04
C ARG A 3 -7.74 -25.71 21.85
N LEU A 4 -7.85 -26.37 20.72
CA LEU A 4 -7.07 -26.06 19.54
C LEU A 4 -7.95 -26.08 18.30
N GLN A 5 -8.02 -24.95 17.64
CA GLN A 5 -8.71 -24.79 16.37
C GLN A 5 -7.72 -24.32 15.32
N TYR A 6 -7.77 -24.88 14.13
CA TYR A 6 -6.94 -24.44 13.01
C TYR A 6 -7.78 -24.28 11.74
N TYR A 7 -7.31 -23.41 10.89
CA TYR A 7 -7.88 -23.15 9.58
C TYR A 7 -6.75 -22.99 8.59
N VAL A 8 -6.85 -23.68 7.45
CA VAL A 8 -5.93 -23.54 6.32
C VAL A 8 -6.75 -23.38 5.06
N SER A 9 -6.39 -22.41 4.24
CA SER A 9 -6.99 -22.23 2.92
C SER A 9 -5.96 -21.89 1.86
N GLY A 10 -6.20 -22.34 0.64
CA GLY A 10 -5.45 -21.97 -0.56
C GLY A 10 -6.41 -21.39 -1.60
N ASN A 11 -5.96 -20.36 -2.31
CA ASN A 11 -6.68 -19.79 -3.44
C ASN A 11 -5.71 -19.57 -4.58
N TYR A 12 -6.12 -19.98 -5.76
CA TYR A 12 -5.45 -19.71 -7.02
C TYR A 12 -6.39 -18.93 -7.94
N LEU A 13 -5.90 -17.82 -8.47
CA LEU A 13 -6.57 -17.03 -9.48
C LEU A 13 -5.66 -16.95 -10.70
N ASN A 14 -6.19 -17.35 -11.86
CA ASN A 14 -5.57 -17.13 -13.16
C ASN A 14 -6.52 -16.28 -14.00
N ARG A 15 -6.04 -15.16 -14.52
CA ARG A 15 -6.79 -14.27 -15.38
C ARG A 15 -5.98 -14.01 -16.65
N GLY A 16 -6.47 -14.47 -17.80
CA GLY A 16 -5.98 -14.02 -19.09
C GLY A 16 -6.36 -12.56 -19.33
N GLY A 17 -5.59 -11.92 -20.16
CA GLY A 17 -5.85 -10.53 -20.53
C GLY A 17 -6.92 -10.37 -21.59
N LEU A 18 -7.12 -9.12 -22.00
CA LEU A 18 -8.07 -8.75 -23.05
C LEU A 18 -7.39 -8.54 -24.41
N LEU A 19 -6.07 -8.59 -24.44
CA LEU A 19 -5.33 -8.37 -25.67
C LEU A 19 -5.37 -9.60 -26.57
N ARG A 20 -5.72 -9.38 -27.83
CA ARG A 20 -5.67 -10.43 -28.86
C ARG A 20 -4.23 -10.75 -29.29
N HIS A 21 -3.35 -9.76 -29.17
CA HIS A 21 -1.94 -9.82 -29.54
C HIS A 21 -1.07 -9.42 -28.37
N GLY A 22 0.07 -10.06 -28.19
CA GLY A 22 1.06 -9.70 -27.17
C GLY A 22 0.83 -10.30 -25.80
N ASP A 23 -0.14 -11.17 -25.63
CA ASP A 23 -0.48 -11.94 -24.41
C ASP A 23 -0.24 -11.19 -23.08
N ASP A 24 -1.31 -10.95 -22.35
CA ASP A 24 -1.25 -10.43 -20.99
C ASP A 24 -1.94 -11.39 -20.02
N SER A 25 -1.38 -11.54 -18.84
CA SER A 25 -1.89 -12.46 -17.84
C SER A 25 -1.58 -12.02 -16.42
N MET A 26 -2.42 -12.44 -15.48
CA MET A 26 -2.19 -12.29 -14.06
C MET A 26 -2.48 -13.61 -13.34
N GLN A 27 -1.52 -14.07 -12.56
CA GLN A 27 -1.69 -15.22 -11.68
C GLN A 27 -1.52 -14.78 -10.24
N ARG A 28 -2.37 -15.28 -9.34
CA ARG A 28 -2.27 -15.01 -7.92
C ARG A 28 -2.48 -16.27 -7.10
N TYR A 29 -1.51 -16.53 -6.25
CA TYR A 29 -1.53 -17.61 -5.25
C TYR A 29 -1.72 -16.98 -3.88
N THR A 30 -2.65 -17.50 -3.10
CA THR A 30 -2.85 -17.04 -1.72
C THR A 30 -2.97 -18.24 -0.79
N MET A 31 -2.19 -18.25 0.27
CA MET A 31 -2.29 -19.24 1.35
C MET A 31 -2.60 -18.51 2.64
N THR A 32 -3.54 -19.04 3.40
CA THR A 32 -3.91 -18.49 4.72
C THR A 32 -3.91 -19.61 5.74
N GLY A 33 -3.27 -19.38 6.87
CA GLY A 33 -3.27 -20.26 8.02
C GLY A 33 -3.72 -19.50 9.27
N LYS A 34 -4.54 -20.11 10.09
CA LYS A 34 -4.95 -19.59 11.39
C LYS A 34 -4.93 -20.68 12.43
N ILE A 35 -4.38 -20.38 13.59
CA ILE A 35 -4.37 -21.26 14.76
C ILE A 35 -4.92 -20.46 15.95
N ASN A 36 -5.93 -20.99 16.62
CA ASN A 36 -6.41 -20.52 17.92
C ASN A 36 -6.13 -21.61 18.94
N ALA A 37 -5.38 -21.28 19.98
CA ALA A 37 -5.02 -22.19 21.04
C ALA A 37 -5.39 -21.62 22.40
N GLN A 38 -6.14 -22.38 23.18
CA GLN A 38 -6.37 -22.10 24.61
C GLN A 38 -5.19 -22.69 25.40
N ILE A 39 -4.16 -21.86 25.68
CA ILE A 39 -2.93 -22.29 26.37
C ILE A 39 -3.22 -22.68 27.80
N THR A 40 -3.97 -21.83 28.51
CA THR A 40 -4.48 -22.08 29.86
C THR A 40 -5.94 -21.65 29.94
N LYS A 41 -6.60 -21.88 31.08
CA LYS A 41 -7.99 -21.43 31.28
C LYS A 41 -8.18 -19.90 31.13
N TRP A 42 -7.12 -19.15 31.33
CA TRP A 42 -7.11 -17.69 31.29
C TRP A 42 -6.29 -17.08 30.16
N LEU A 43 -5.56 -17.89 29.36
CA LEU A 43 -4.69 -17.40 28.27
C LEU A 43 -5.04 -18.06 26.95
N ARG A 44 -5.38 -17.27 25.95
CA ARG A 44 -5.62 -17.67 24.56
C ARG A 44 -4.57 -17.04 23.67
N MET A 45 -4.06 -17.83 22.73
CA MET A 45 -3.18 -17.40 21.65
C MET A 45 -3.90 -17.56 20.32
N THR A 46 -3.74 -16.57 19.46
CA THR A 46 -4.14 -16.65 18.04
C THR A 46 -2.95 -16.31 17.17
N TYR A 47 -2.66 -17.18 16.22
CA TYR A 47 -1.67 -16.90 15.17
C TYR A 47 -2.34 -16.95 13.81
N ASN A 48 -2.17 -15.87 13.03
CA ASN A 48 -2.65 -15.76 11.66
C ASN A 48 -1.45 -15.52 10.73
N THR A 49 -1.40 -16.25 9.64
CA THR A 49 -0.43 -16.02 8.57
C THR A 49 -1.12 -16.01 7.22
N ARG A 50 -0.74 -15.07 6.37
CA ARG A 50 -1.22 -15.00 4.99
C ARG A 50 -0.05 -14.67 4.09
N PHE A 51 0.18 -15.56 3.12
CA PHE A 51 1.10 -15.34 2.02
C PHE A 51 0.31 -15.13 0.73
N SER A 52 0.71 -14.17 -0.09
CA SER A 52 0.16 -13.98 -1.43
C SER A 52 1.28 -13.64 -2.39
N ARG A 53 1.40 -14.40 -3.47
CA ARG A 53 2.22 -14.08 -4.65
C ARG A 53 1.31 -13.67 -5.79
N GLN A 54 1.64 -12.59 -6.44
CA GLN A 54 1.00 -12.14 -7.66
C GLN A 54 2.07 -11.96 -8.74
N ASP A 55 1.90 -12.69 -9.83
CA ASP A 55 2.71 -12.58 -11.03
C ASP A 55 1.86 -11.94 -12.12
N PHE A 56 2.38 -10.88 -12.73
CA PHE A 56 1.75 -10.15 -13.82
C PHE A 56 2.74 -10.11 -14.98
N ASP A 57 2.30 -10.50 -16.16
CA ASP A 57 3.08 -10.49 -17.40
C ASP A 57 2.27 -9.79 -18.50
N SER A 58 2.87 -8.85 -19.20
CA SER A 58 2.23 -8.08 -20.26
C SER A 58 3.26 -7.57 -21.28
N PRO A 59 2.81 -7.12 -22.47
CA PRO A 59 3.68 -6.38 -23.37
C PRO A 59 4.34 -5.17 -22.71
N GLY A 60 5.59 -4.92 -23.04
CA GLY A 60 6.37 -3.82 -22.49
C GLY A 60 5.71 -2.45 -22.68
N ASP A 61 5.15 -2.20 -23.84
CA ASP A 61 4.55 -0.91 -24.20
C ASP A 61 3.22 -0.57 -23.49
N LEU A 62 2.53 -1.56 -22.90
CA LEU A 62 1.29 -1.31 -22.15
C LEU A 62 1.50 -0.58 -20.82
N ILE A 63 2.71 -0.66 -20.22
CA ILE A 63 2.99 -0.14 -18.89
C ILE A 63 3.68 1.23 -18.95
N ASN A 64 3.59 1.95 -20.02
CA ASN A 64 4.29 3.22 -20.18
C ASN A 64 3.66 4.41 -19.42
N GLY A 65 2.84 4.19 -18.42
CA GLY A 65 2.34 5.26 -17.52
C GLY A 65 1.55 6.39 -18.21
N THR A 66 1.45 6.37 -19.52
CA THR A 66 0.83 7.41 -20.34
C THR A 66 -0.40 6.93 -21.11
N ASP A 67 -0.84 5.69 -20.90
CA ASP A 67 -1.95 5.05 -21.62
C ASP A 67 -1.88 5.20 -23.15
N VAL A 68 -0.67 5.37 -23.70
CA VAL A 68 -0.46 5.70 -25.10
C VAL A 68 -1.03 4.62 -26.01
N PHE A 69 -0.94 3.35 -25.59
CA PHE A 69 -1.51 2.26 -26.37
C PHE A 69 -3.04 2.38 -26.51
N PHE A 70 -3.75 2.49 -25.39
CA PHE A 70 -5.23 2.61 -25.41
C PHE A 70 -5.68 3.92 -26.08
N HIS A 71 -4.95 5.00 -25.85
CA HIS A 71 -5.20 6.27 -26.51
C HIS A 71 -5.07 6.14 -28.05
N ASN A 72 -4.01 5.50 -28.54
CA ASN A 72 -3.77 5.33 -29.97
C ASN A 72 -4.74 4.33 -30.60
N MET A 73 -5.10 3.27 -29.88
CA MET A 73 -6.10 2.31 -30.32
C MET A 73 -7.47 2.97 -30.55
N CYS A 74 -7.88 3.91 -29.68
CA CYS A 74 -9.11 4.66 -29.86
C CYS A 74 -9.05 5.64 -31.04
N ARG A 75 -7.86 6.01 -31.51
CA ARG A 75 -7.63 6.94 -32.64
C ARG A 75 -7.35 6.23 -33.95
N TYR A 76 -7.25 4.92 -33.94
CA TYR A 76 -6.99 4.14 -35.15
C TYR A 76 -8.15 4.26 -36.12
N TRP A 77 -7.85 4.62 -37.35
CA TRP A 77 -8.88 4.87 -38.36
C TRP A 77 -9.42 3.55 -38.92
N PRO A 78 -10.73 3.32 -38.95
CA PRO A 78 -11.33 2.05 -39.40
C PRO A 78 -11.03 1.70 -40.85
N ILE A 79 -10.59 2.68 -41.66
CA ILE A 79 -10.24 2.49 -43.07
C ILE A 79 -8.80 2.01 -43.27
N LEU A 80 -7.97 2.04 -42.22
CA LEU A 80 -6.57 1.57 -42.34
C LEU A 80 -6.54 0.06 -42.09
N PRO A 81 -5.87 -0.70 -42.95
CA PRO A 81 -5.61 -2.13 -42.69
C PRO A 81 -4.60 -2.28 -41.57
N THR A 82 -4.66 -3.39 -40.82
CA THR A 82 -3.71 -3.69 -39.76
C THR A 82 -2.36 -4.20 -40.29
N THR A 83 -2.33 -4.71 -41.51
CA THR A 83 -1.14 -5.22 -42.19
C THR A 83 -0.98 -4.61 -43.54
N ASP A 84 0.29 -4.57 -44.01
CA ASP A 84 0.62 -4.24 -45.39
C ASP A 84 0.28 -5.42 -46.34
N PRO A 85 0.40 -5.27 -47.69
CA PRO A 85 0.17 -6.34 -48.62
C PRO A 85 1.11 -7.56 -48.47
N ASN A 86 2.27 -7.37 -47.85
CA ASN A 86 3.24 -8.44 -47.58
C ASN A 86 2.96 -9.18 -46.26
N GLY A 87 1.97 -8.74 -45.49
CA GLY A 87 1.56 -9.35 -44.23
C GLY A 87 2.29 -8.79 -42.99
N ASN A 88 3.10 -7.74 -43.11
CA ASN A 88 3.77 -7.10 -42.00
C ASN A 88 2.79 -6.19 -41.25
N TRP A 89 2.91 -6.10 -39.93
CA TRP A 89 2.10 -5.18 -39.13
C TRP A 89 2.41 -3.72 -39.46
N LEU A 90 1.39 -2.94 -39.74
CA LEU A 90 1.57 -1.51 -39.90
C LEU A 90 1.89 -0.86 -38.53
N PRO A 91 2.84 0.07 -38.45
CA PRO A 91 3.20 0.75 -37.21
C PRO A 91 2.02 1.40 -36.49
N GLU A 92 1.09 1.97 -37.25
CA GLU A 92 -0.13 2.62 -36.75
C GLU A 92 -1.05 1.65 -36.06
N SER A 93 -0.98 0.33 -36.37
CA SER A 93 -1.78 -0.70 -35.70
C SER A 93 -1.30 -1.01 -34.29
N TYR A 94 -0.07 -0.64 -33.93
CA TYR A 94 0.60 -0.97 -32.68
C TYR A 94 0.74 -2.47 -32.37
N ILE A 95 0.28 -3.36 -33.26
CA ILE A 95 0.30 -4.81 -33.03
C ILE A 95 1.73 -5.33 -32.97
N GLY A 96 2.60 -4.89 -33.88
CA GLY A 96 4.02 -5.25 -33.86
C GLY A 96 4.70 -4.86 -32.56
N ARG A 97 4.39 -3.70 -31.98
CA ARG A 97 4.92 -3.27 -30.68
C ARG A 97 4.43 -4.13 -29.52
N LEU A 98 3.18 -4.61 -29.57
CA LEU A 98 2.65 -5.52 -28.55
C LEU A 98 3.30 -6.90 -28.59
N GLN A 99 3.64 -7.41 -29.80
CA GLN A 99 4.23 -8.73 -29.96
C GLN A 99 5.73 -8.74 -29.75
N ASP A 100 6.42 -7.77 -30.36
CA ASP A 100 7.88 -7.76 -30.49
C ASP A 100 8.56 -6.67 -29.65
N GLY A 101 7.80 -5.74 -29.08
CA GLY A 101 8.29 -4.56 -28.33
C GLY A 101 8.85 -4.85 -26.94
N GLY A 102 8.93 -6.13 -26.53
CA GLY A 102 9.42 -6.56 -25.25
C GLY A 102 8.33 -6.89 -24.23
N ARG A 103 8.74 -7.25 -23.01
CA ARG A 103 7.85 -7.71 -21.93
C ARG A 103 7.98 -6.87 -20.67
N ALA A 104 6.91 -6.82 -19.92
CA ALA A 104 6.89 -6.28 -18.56
C ALA A 104 6.35 -7.32 -17.59
N LYS A 105 7.21 -7.78 -16.69
CA LYS A 105 6.90 -8.78 -15.67
C LYS A 105 6.97 -8.14 -14.28
N ASN A 106 5.93 -8.34 -13.49
CA ASN A 106 5.86 -7.83 -12.12
C ASN A 106 5.48 -8.98 -11.19
N GLN A 107 6.39 -9.33 -10.29
CA GLN A 107 6.14 -10.29 -9.22
C GLN A 107 6.05 -9.54 -7.90
N ALA A 108 4.96 -9.74 -7.17
CA ALA A 108 4.76 -9.14 -5.85
C ALA A 108 4.41 -10.22 -4.81
N ASP A 109 5.27 -10.35 -3.80
CA ASP A 109 5.05 -11.21 -2.65
C ASP A 109 4.64 -10.39 -1.44
N ARG A 110 3.60 -10.85 -0.74
CA ARG A 110 3.11 -10.26 0.49
C ARG A 110 2.97 -11.32 1.56
N LEU A 111 3.71 -11.17 2.64
CA LEU A 111 3.58 -11.99 3.84
C LEU A 111 3.03 -11.12 4.95
N ALA A 112 1.90 -11.50 5.53
CA ALA A 112 1.32 -10.89 6.72
C ALA A 112 1.22 -11.92 7.83
N GLN A 113 1.70 -11.55 9.02
CA GLN A 113 1.69 -12.38 10.20
C GLN A 113 1.11 -11.59 11.37
N GLN A 114 0.25 -12.20 12.14
CA GLN A 114 -0.30 -11.65 13.37
C GLN A 114 -0.20 -12.70 14.48
N LEU A 115 0.37 -12.30 15.60
CA LEU A 115 0.38 -13.07 16.82
C LEU A 115 -0.39 -12.26 17.88
N SER A 116 -1.40 -12.87 18.47
CA SER A 116 -2.25 -12.22 19.46
C SER A 116 -2.36 -13.11 20.71
N PHE A 117 -2.23 -12.50 21.86
CA PHE A 117 -2.49 -13.10 23.18
C PHE A 117 -3.60 -12.33 23.86
N VAL A 118 -4.57 -13.06 24.38
CA VAL A 118 -5.66 -12.53 25.21
C VAL A 118 -5.62 -13.26 26.53
N ALA A 119 -5.37 -12.52 27.60
CA ALA A 119 -5.32 -13.05 28.96
C ALA A 119 -6.45 -12.46 29.83
N THR A 120 -7.15 -13.32 30.54
CA THR A 120 -8.21 -12.96 31.49
C THR A 120 -7.86 -13.47 32.92
N PRO A 121 -6.83 -12.87 33.57
CA PRO A 121 -6.27 -13.40 34.82
C PRO A 121 -7.24 -13.34 35.99
N VAL A 122 -8.10 -12.32 36.01
CA VAL A 122 -9.13 -12.12 37.01
C VAL A 122 -10.43 -11.66 36.39
N LYS A 123 -11.55 -11.83 37.07
CA LYS A 123 -12.86 -11.43 36.57
C LYS A 123 -12.89 -9.92 36.25
N GLY A 124 -13.34 -9.60 35.05
CA GLY A 124 -13.46 -8.22 34.57
C GLY A 124 -12.19 -7.65 33.93
N LEU A 125 -10.98 -8.24 34.11
CA LEU A 125 -9.74 -7.77 33.52
C LEU A 125 -9.37 -8.62 32.30
N THR A 126 -9.14 -7.95 31.17
CA THR A 126 -8.62 -8.55 29.92
C THR A 126 -7.36 -7.82 29.54
N LEU A 127 -6.29 -8.57 29.32
CA LEU A 127 -5.02 -8.07 28.79
C LEU A 127 -4.86 -8.56 27.36
N ASN A 128 -4.51 -7.66 26.47
CA ASN A 128 -4.33 -7.95 25.05
C ASN A 128 -2.92 -7.55 24.61
N ALA A 129 -2.27 -8.44 23.87
CA ALA A 129 -1.00 -8.18 23.24
C ALA A 129 -1.08 -8.66 21.77
N GLU A 130 -0.90 -7.77 20.83
CA GLU A 130 -0.96 -8.07 19.41
C GLU A 130 0.33 -7.61 18.72
N LEU A 131 0.90 -8.49 17.93
CA LEU A 131 2.10 -8.23 17.12
C LEU A 131 1.73 -8.47 15.67
N ASN A 132 1.72 -7.42 14.86
CA ASN A 132 1.47 -7.48 13.43
C ASN A 132 2.78 -7.25 12.68
N TYR A 133 3.10 -8.13 11.75
CA TYR A 133 4.28 -8.02 10.89
C TYR A 133 3.91 -8.27 9.44
N ARG A 134 4.32 -7.36 8.55
CA ARG A 134 4.06 -7.48 7.11
C ARG A 134 5.34 -7.20 6.33
N ILE A 135 5.64 -8.10 5.41
CA ILE A 135 6.70 -7.94 4.41
C ILE A 135 6.02 -7.84 3.04
N VAL A 136 6.49 -6.91 2.24
CA VAL A 136 6.19 -6.85 0.80
C VAL A 136 7.51 -6.81 0.06
N THR A 137 7.67 -7.73 -0.90
CA THR A 137 8.76 -7.71 -1.87
C THR A 137 8.16 -7.59 -3.26
N GLN A 138 8.81 -6.85 -4.13
CA GLN A 138 8.40 -6.68 -5.51
C GLN A 138 9.63 -6.70 -6.40
N PHE A 139 9.52 -7.45 -7.49
CA PHE A 139 10.52 -7.50 -8.56
C PHE A 139 9.81 -7.18 -9.87
N ASN A 140 10.28 -6.14 -10.56
CA ASN A 140 9.78 -5.81 -11.88
C ASN A 140 10.93 -5.92 -12.84
N HIS A 141 10.71 -6.69 -13.87
CA HIS A 141 11.52 -6.73 -15.08
C HIS A 141 10.76 -6.06 -16.20
N ARG A 142 11.43 -5.25 -16.99
CA ARG A 142 10.87 -4.70 -18.21
C ARG A 142 11.97 -4.55 -19.26
N ASP A 143 11.71 -5.06 -20.43
CA ASP A 143 12.53 -4.81 -21.60
C ASP A 143 11.74 -4.05 -22.66
N TRP A 144 12.45 -3.28 -23.43
CA TRP A 144 11.97 -2.63 -24.64
C TRP A 144 12.85 -3.08 -25.79
N GLN A 145 12.25 -3.80 -26.72
CA GLN A 145 12.89 -4.24 -27.92
C GLN A 145 12.67 -3.22 -29.05
N THR A 146 13.61 -3.15 -29.99
CA THR A 146 13.44 -2.37 -31.20
C THR A 146 12.40 -3.05 -32.08
N THR A 147 11.37 -2.31 -32.49
CA THR A 147 10.37 -2.80 -33.44
C THR A 147 10.53 -2.16 -34.78
N TYR A 148 10.13 -2.88 -35.84
CA TYR A 148 10.33 -2.48 -37.22
C TYR A 148 9.00 -2.33 -37.94
N GLY A 149 8.90 -1.29 -38.76
CA GLY A 149 7.93 -1.18 -39.84
C GLY A 149 8.61 -1.52 -41.16
N TYR A 150 7.84 -1.62 -42.23
CA TYR A 150 8.34 -1.95 -43.56
C TYR A 150 7.83 -0.93 -44.58
N ASP A 151 8.68 -0.53 -45.51
CA ASP A 151 8.32 0.34 -46.61
C ASP A 151 7.64 -0.44 -47.77
N CYS A 152 7.27 0.25 -48.84
CA CYS A 152 6.61 -0.36 -50.01
C CYS A 152 7.49 -1.38 -50.76
N ASP A 153 8.80 -1.31 -50.59
CA ASP A 153 9.78 -2.24 -51.16
C ASP A 153 10.12 -3.36 -50.16
N ASN A 154 9.40 -3.46 -49.06
CA ASN A 154 9.58 -4.42 -47.98
C ASN A 154 10.93 -4.29 -47.23
N ASN A 155 11.54 -3.08 -47.26
CA ASN A 155 12.74 -2.82 -46.47
C ASN A 155 12.33 -2.43 -45.02
N PRO A 156 13.00 -3.00 -44.01
CA PRO A 156 12.69 -2.67 -42.61
C PRO A 156 13.21 -1.28 -42.23
N TYR A 157 12.42 -0.53 -41.49
CA TYR A 157 12.84 0.69 -40.82
C TYR A 157 12.43 0.65 -39.36
N VAL A 158 13.12 1.38 -38.51
CA VAL A 158 12.81 1.41 -37.06
C VAL A 158 11.50 2.13 -36.81
N ASP A 159 10.53 1.43 -36.27
CA ASP A 159 9.24 1.97 -35.85
C ASP A 159 9.31 2.56 -34.44
N SER A 160 9.79 1.77 -33.45
CA SER A 160 9.86 2.20 -32.05
C SER A 160 11.12 1.67 -31.38
N ASN A 161 11.52 2.33 -30.29
CA ASN A 161 12.66 1.96 -29.45
C ASN A 161 13.94 1.79 -30.28
N ALA A 162 14.38 2.85 -30.98
CA ALA A 162 15.63 2.85 -31.78
C ALA A 162 16.84 2.30 -30.99
N THR A 163 16.78 2.34 -29.66
CA THR A 163 17.73 1.69 -28.77
C THR A 163 16.97 0.84 -27.79
N SER A 164 17.17 -0.47 -27.89
CA SER A 164 16.60 -1.44 -26.94
C SER A 164 17.13 -1.22 -25.51
N SER A 165 16.35 -1.54 -24.49
CA SER A 165 16.76 -1.33 -23.09
C SER A 165 16.12 -2.32 -22.15
N VAL A 166 16.80 -2.57 -21.03
CA VAL A 166 16.33 -3.39 -19.91
C VAL A 166 16.21 -2.50 -18.67
N TYR A 167 15.15 -2.68 -17.92
CA TYR A 167 14.90 -2.06 -16.62
C TYR A 167 14.56 -3.10 -15.57
N GLU A 168 15.27 -3.04 -14.46
CA GLU A 168 15.06 -3.87 -13.28
C GLU A 168 14.70 -3.01 -12.08
N TYR A 169 13.70 -3.44 -11.34
CA TYR A 169 13.29 -2.82 -10.10
C TYR A 169 13.14 -3.86 -9.00
N SER A 170 13.78 -3.62 -7.87
CA SER A 170 13.62 -4.40 -6.66
C SER A 170 13.13 -3.53 -5.53
N PHE A 171 12.09 -3.96 -4.84
CA PHE A 171 11.49 -3.26 -3.70
C PHE A 171 11.27 -4.21 -2.53
N LYS A 172 11.56 -3.73 -1.33
CA LYS A 172 11.20 -4.41 -0.09
C LYS A 172 10.67 -3.42 0.93
N SER A 173 9.55 -3.73 1.55
CA SER A 173 9.08 -3.03 2.73
C SER A 173 8.83 -3.98 3.90
N ASN A 174 9.05 -3.48 5.10
CA ASN A 174 8.73 -4.14 6.36
C ASN A 174 7.86 -3.20 7.18
N TYR A 175 6.79 -3.74 7.73
CA TYR A 175 5.89 -3.04 8.64
C TYR A 175 5.73 -3.88 9.90
N PHE A 176 5.94 -3.27 11.05
CA PHE A 176 5.79 -3.88 12.37
C PHE A 176 4.89 -3.00 13.21
N ASN A 177 3.88 -3.61 13.85
CA ASN A 177 2.91 -2.89 14.66
C ASN A 177 2.59 -3.72 15.92
N PRO A 178 3.25 -3.45 17.03
CA PRO A 178 2.85 -3.93 18.36
C PRO A 178 1.70 -3.08 18.90
N ASN A 179 0.73 -3.74 19.52
CA ASN A 179 -0.42 -3.15 20.18
C ASN A 179 -0.65 -3.87 21.50
N LEU A 180 -0.54 -3.16 22.62
CA LEU A 180 -0.67 -3.67 23.98
C LEU A 180 -1.73 -2.88 24.72
N PHE A 181 -2.77 -3.53 25.21
CA PHE A 181 -3.80 -2.85 25.96
C PHE A 181 -4.45 -3.72 27.03
N ALA A 182 -4.89 -3.08 28.08
CA ALA A 182 -5.67 -3.67 29.16
C ALA A 182 -7.07 -3.08 29.17
N GLU A 183 -8.04 -3.90 29.46
CA GLU A 183 -9.43 -3.54 29.59
C GLU A 183 -9.99 -4.08 30.91
N TYR A 184 -10.65 -3.24 31.68
CA TYR A 184 -11.34 -3.63 32.90
C TYR A 184 -12.80 -3.24 32.81
N SER A 185 -13.69 -4.23 33.08
CA SER A 185 -15.13 -4.07 33.06
C SER A 185 -15.70 -4.43 34.43
N HIS A 186 -16.53 -3.55 34.98
CA HIS A 186 -17.20 -3.78 36.25
C HIS A 186 -18.62 -3.22 36.22
N SER A 187 -19.55 -3.99 36.82
CA SER A 187 -20.95 -3.57 36.97
C SER A 187 -21.31 -3.56 38.46
N PHE A 188 -21.93 -2.49 38.91
CA PHE A 188 -22.42 -2.33 40.28
C PHE A 188 -23.82 -1.69 40.24
N GLY A 189 -24.83 -2.50 40.58
CA GLY A 189 -26.24 -2.11 40.39
C GLY A 189 -26.52 -1.82 38.92
N ASP A 190 -27.11 -0.66 38.63
CA ASP A 190 -27.45 -0.20 37.29
C ASP A 190 -26.27 0.46 36.56
N HIS A 191 -25.13 0.59 37.21
CA HIS A 191 -23.94 1.23 36.66
C HIS A 191 -23.02 0.20 36.00
N ASN A 192 -22.71 0.38 34.74
CA ASN A 192 -21.75 -0.42 34.02
C ASN A 192 -20.59 0.47 33.54
N MET A 193 -19.39 0.09 33.91
CA MET A 193 -18.19 0.83 33.55
C MET A 193 -17.19 -0.09 32.87
N LYS A 194 -16.58 0.40 31.79
CA LYS A 194 -15.50 -0.26 31.07
C LYS A 194 -14.39 0.76 30.81
N VAL A 195 -13.19 0.47 31.29
CA VAL A 195 -12.02 1.30 31.13
C VAL A 195 -10.98 0.52 30.33
N MET A 196 -10.38 1.16 29.37
CA MET A 196 -9.31 0.61 28.55
C MET A 196 -8.14 1.58 28.49
N GLY A 197 -6.93 1.08 28.55
CA GLY A 197 -5.71 1.85 28.34
C GLY A 197 -4.66 1.01 27.64
N GLY A 198 -3.87 1.62 26.77
CA GLY A 198 -2.91 0.88 25.98
C GLY A 198 -1.87 1.73 25.29
N PHE A 199 -0.99 1.02 24.59
CA PHE A 199 0.10 1.53 23.78
C PHE A 199 0.09 0.85 22.44
N GLN A 200 0.30 1.62 21.38
CA GLN A 200 0.45 1.17 20.01
C GLN A 200 1.66 1.83 19.39
N SER A 201 2.41 1.09 18.60
CA SER A 201 3.48 1.66 17.79
C SER A 201 3.42 1.09 16.37
N GLU A 202 3.87 1.87 15.42
CA GLU A 202 4.04 1.42 14.05
C GLU A 202 5.45 1.74 13.60
N TRP A 203 6.03 0.82 12.90
CA TRP A 203 7.36 0.97 12.34
C TRP A 203 7.36 0.50 10.89
N PHE A 204 7.67 1.41 10.00
CA PHE A 204 7.69 1.15 8.56
C PHE A 204 9.07 1.48 7.99
N ARG A 205 9.57 0.58 7.18
CA ARG A 205 10.79 0.78 6.38
C ARG A 205 10.57 0.26 4.98
N GLN A 206 11.08 1.01 4.01
CA GLN A 206 11.13 0.55 2.63
C GLN A 206 12.48 0.88 1.99
N ARG A 207 12.84 0.05 1.05
CA ARG A 207 14.01 0.22 0.19
C ARG A 207 13.67 -0.21 -1.22
N ASN A 208 14.16 0.55 -2.19
CA ASN A 208 14.13 0.15 -3.58
C ASN A 208 15.51 0.30 -4.22
N ILE A 209 15.72 -0.44 -5.29
CA ILE A 209 16.85 -0.33 -6.20
C ILE A 209 16.28 -0.40 -7.61
N THR A 210 16.79 0.46 -8.50
CA THR A 210 16.48 0.48 -9.92
C THR A 210 17.76 0.38 -10.72
N ALA A 211 17.72 -0.36 -11.81
CA ALA A 211 18.80 -0.37 -12.79
C ALA A 211 18.20 -0.31 -14.20
N ARG A 212 18.79 0.49 -15.07
CA ARG A 212 18.43 0.56 -16.48
C ARG A 212 19.69 0.58 -17.34
N GLN A 213 19.67 -0.18 -18.41
CA GLN A 213 20.78 -0.26 -19.37
C GLN A 213 20.25 -0.45 -20.78
N ASN A 214 20.92 0.16 -21.75
CA ASN A 214 20.51 0.17 -23.14
C ASN A 214 21.39 -0.75 -23.99
N GLY A 215 20.88 -1.09 -25.21
CA GLY A 215 21.60 -1.85 -26.21
C GLY A 215 21.63 -3.34 -25.89
N ILE A 216 20.48 -4.02 -25.98
CA ILE A 216 20.36 -5.47 -25.82
C ILE A 216 21.05 -6.15 -26.99
N MET A 217 22.00 -7.04 -26.73
CA MET A 217 22.77 -7.76 -27.75
C MET A 217 22.25 -9.18 -28.04
N SER A 218 21.38 -9.72 -27.19
CA SER A 218 20.95 -11.10 -27.33
C SER A 218 19.43 -11.23 -27.19
N GLY A 219 18.88 -12.40 -27.57
CA GLY A 219 17.48 -12.72 -27.35
C GLY A 219 17.09 -12.89 -25.87
N LEU A 220 18.04 -12.80 -24.92
CA LEU A 220 17.81 -12.82 -23.49
C LEU A 220 17.97 -11.41 -22.94
N PRO A 221 16.89 -10.67 -22.63
CA PRO A 221 16.95 -9.29 -22.19
C PRO A 221 17.29 -9.20 -20.69
N THR A 222 18.59 -9.26 -20.39
CA THR A 222 19.13 -9.06 -19.03
C THR A 222 20.11 -7.89 -19.02
N LEU A 223 20.41 -7.35 -17.83
CA LEU A 223 21.39 -6.26 -17.71
C LEU A 223 22.77 -6.66 -18.23
N ASP A 224 23.17 -7.91 -18.04
CA ASP A 224 24.48 -8.42 -18.46
C ASP A 224 24.62 -8.52 -20.01
N THR A 225 23.50 -8.55 -20.74
CA THR A 225 23.48 -8.68 -22.18
C THR A 225 23.36 -7.34 -22.90
N THR A 226 23.59 -6.24 -22.22
CA THR A 226 23.49 -4.87 -22.74
C THR A 226 24.85 -4.21 -22.88
N THR A 227 24.95 -3.22 -23.79
CA THR A 227 26.25 -2.64 -24.19
C THR A 227 26.62 -1.33 -23.53
N THR A 228 25.65 -0.59 -22.99
CA THR A 228 25.92 0.74 -22.45
C THR A 228 26.22 0.71 -20.96
N LYS A 229 26.70 1.82 -20.42
CA LYS A 229 26.88 1.97 -18.96
C LYS A 229 25.51 1.99 -18.26
N PRO A 230 25.31 1.21 -17.18
CA PRO A 230 24.05 1.19 -16.44
C PRO A 230 23.77 2.50 -15.71
N SER A 231 22.51 2.93 -15.72
CA SER A 231 21.96 3.93 -14.80
C SER A 231 21.38 3.20 -13.60
N VAL A 232 21.85 3.52 -12.40
CA VAL A 232 21.43 2.90 -11.16
C VAL A 232 20.88 3.94 -10.21
N GLY A 233 19.76 3.64 -9.58
CA GLY A 233 19.13 4.48 -8.57
C GLY A 233 18.63 3.66 -7.39
N GLY A 234 18.26 4.35 -6.32
CA GLY A 234 17.66 3.69 -5.18
C GLY A 234 17.24 4.68 -4.10
N ALA A 235 16.34 4.24 -3.24
CA ALA A 235 15.87 5.04 -2.11
C ALA A 235 15.67 4.15 -0.88
N TYR A 236 15.84 4.76 0.28
CA TYR A 236 15.52 4.20 1.59
C TYR A 236 14.68 5.18 2.37
N ASN A 237 13.51 4.74 2.81
CA ASN A 237 12.59 5.56 3.58
C ASN A 237 12.08 4.81 4.80
N SER A 238 11.87 5.52 5.90
CA SER A 238 11.30 4.95 7.12
C SER A 238 10.50 5.99 7.89
N TRP A 239 9.51 5.51 8.62
CA TRP A 239 8.80 6.30 9.63
C TRP A 239 8.39 5.41 10.80
N THR A 240 8.16 6.03 11.94
CA THR A 240 7.71 5.37 13.16
C THR A 240 6.66 6.23 13.83
N THR A 241 5.61 5.60 14.33
CA THR A 241 4.64 6.22 15.23
C THR A 241 4.64 5.51 16.57
N ALA A 242 4.27 6.22 17.60
CA ALA A 242 3.98 5.66 18.91
C ALA A 242 2.82 6.44 19.52
N GLY A 243 1.91 5.74 20.17
CA GLY A 243 0.73 6.36 20.76
C GLY A 243 0.27 5.65 22.01
N PHE A 244 -0.14 6.45 22.98
CA PHE A 244 -0.88 5.99 24.17
C PHE A 244 -2.35 6.29 23.96
N PHE A 245 -3.21 5.36 24.34
CA PHE A 245 -4.64 5.56 24.20
C PHE A 245 -5.38 5.08 25.44
N GLY A 246 -6.52 5.70 25.69
CA GLY A 246 -7.43 5.33 26.74
C GLY A 246 -8.88 5.49 26.30
N ARG A 247 -9.77 4.68 26.86
CA ARG A 247 -11.20 4.75 26.65
C ARG A 247 -11.92 4.49 27.94
N ILE A 248 -12.95 5.27 28.19
CA ILE A 248 -13.90 5.06 29.27
C ILE A 248 -15.29 4.95 28.66
N ASN A 249 -15.96 3.83 28.87
CA ASN A 249 -17.38 3.66 28.57
C ASN A 249 -18.12 3.59 29.87
N TYR A 250 -19.21 4.33 29.98
CA TYR A 250 -20.12 4.32 31.11
C TYR A 250 -21.55 4.19 30.64
N ASP A 251 -22.26 3.30 31.26
CA ASP A 251 -23.67 3.05 31.00
C ASP A 251 -24.44 3.03 32.33
N TYR A 252 -25.54 3.76 32.36
CA TYR A 252 -26.48 3.71 33.51
C TYR A 252 -27.79 3.10 33.06
N ALA A 253 -28.10 1.91 33.59
CA ALA A 253 -29.31 1.14 33.32
C ALA A 253 -29.61 0.92 31.81
N GLY A 254 -28.63 1.01 30.93
CA GLY A 254 -28.81 0.98 29.46
C GLY A 254 -29.56 2.19 28.92
N ARG A 255 -29.79 3.22 29.74
CA ARG A 255 -30.50 4.46 29.36
C ARG A 255 -29.56 5.58 28.96
N TYR A 256 -28.60 5.89 29.80
CA TYR A 256 -27.63 6.96 29.59
C TYR A 256 -26.28 6.35 29.31
N LEU A 257 -25.70 6.69 28.17
CA LEU A 257 -24.47 6.14 27.65
C LEU A 257 -23.47 7.27 27.49
N PHE A 258 -22.27 7.09 27.98
CA PHE A 258 -21.18 8.03 27.82
C PHE A 258 -19.91 7.29 27.41
N GLU A 259 -19.16 7.86 26.45
CA GLU A 259 -17.87 7.36 26.02
C GLU A 259 -16.88 8.53 25.88
N ALA A 260 -15.70 8.36 26.43
CA ALA A 260 -14.56 9.24 26.23
C ALA A 260 -13.38 8.43 25.68
N ASN A 261 -12.80 8.88 24.59
CA ASN A 261 -11.57 8.33 24.04
C ASN A 261 -10.49 9.42 24.03
N LEU A 262 -9.30 9.05 24.45
CA LEU A 262 -8.15 9.91 24.52
C LEU A 262 -6.99 9.22 23.81
N ARG A 263 -6.32 9.94 22.90
CA ARG A 263 -5.09 9.47 22.27
C ARG A 263 -4.00 10.54 22.38
N TYR A 264 -2.80 10.09 22.65
CA TYR A 264 -1.59 10.91 22.64
C TYR A 264 -0.59 10.25 21.70
N ASP A 265 -0.52 10.75 20.47
CA ASP A 265 0.22 10.14 19.37
C ASP A 265 1.42 10.99 18.97
N GLY A 266 2.52 10.31 18.69
CA GLY A 266 3.75 10.89 18.18
C GLY A 266 4.19 10.27 16.86
N SER A 267 4.68 11.09 15.94
CA SER A 267 5.20 10.65 14.63
C SER A 267 6.61 11.15 14.38
N SER A 268 7.47 10.26 13.86
CA SER A 268 8.83 10.62 13.43
C SER A 268 8.85 11.53 12.20
N ARG A 269 7.70 11.75 11.55
CA ARG A 269 7.55 12.65 10.39
C ARG A 269 7.61 14.11 10.77
N PHE A 270 7.57 14.44 12.06
CA PHE A 270 7.62 15.80 12.60
C PHE A 270 8.85 16.04 13.45
N LEU A 271 9.28 17.28 13.57
CA LEU A 271 10.35 17.69 14.46
C LEU A 271 10.04 17.30 15.91
N ARG A 272 11.09 17.12 16.71
CA ARG A 272 10.96 16.60 18.09
C ARG A 272 9.97 17.41 18.94
N GLU A 273 9.93 18.72 18.76
CA GLU A 273 9.08 19.66 19.52
C GLU A 273 7.61 19.58 19.10
N ASN A 274 7.32 19.21 17.84
CA ASN A 274 5.97 19.18 17.27
C ASN A 274 5.47 17.75 17.02
N ARG A 275 6.20 16.75 17.50
CA ARG A 275 5.98 15.34 17.18
C ARG A 275 4.73 14.77 17.81
N TRP A 276 4.45 15.18 19.08
CA TRP A 276 3.39 14.61 19.88
C TRP A 276 2.19 15.54 19.92
N ASN A 277 0.98 14.95 19.75
CA ASN A 277 -0.26 15.70 19.85
C ASN A 277 -1.34 14.87 20.53
N PHE A 278 -2.36 15.53 21.05
CA PHE A 278 -3.45 14.95 21.82
C PHE A 278 -4.76 15.01 21.03
N PHE A 279 -5.46 13.87 20.94
CA PHE A 279 -6.67 13.71 20.15
C PHE A 279 -7.81 13.18 21.04
N PRO A 280 -8.63 14.05 21.63
CA PRO A 280 -9.79 13.67 22.43
C PRO A 280 -11.02 13.42 21.56
N SER A 281 -11.87 12.50 21.98
CA SER A 281 -13.22 12.36 21.45
C SER A 281 -14.20 11.94 22.52
N PHE A 282 -15.43 12.42 22.44
CA PHE A 282 -16.48 12.19 23.41
C PHE A 282 -17.78 11.83 22.68
N SER A 283 -18.56 10.93 23.25
CA SER A 283 -19.92 10.70 22.80
C SER A 283 -20.87 10.49 23.99
N ALA A 284 -22.08 10.96 23.82
CA ALA A 284 -23.17 10.75 24.78
C ALA A 284 -24.38 10.19 24.04
N GLY A 285 -25.10 9.30 24.67
CA GLY A 285 -26.29 8.68 24.11
C GLY A 285 -27.40 8.57 25.18
N TRP A 286 -28.62 8.84 24.76
CA TRP A 286 -29.82 8.66 25.53
C TRP A 286 -30.74 7.66 24.84
N ASN A 287 -31.01 6.56 25.52
CA ASN A 287 -31.91 5.53 25.01
C ASN A 287 -33.32 5.81 25.56
N ILE A 288 -34.07 6.64 24.84
CA ILE A 288 -35.39 7.14 25.24
C ILE A 288 -36.37 5.99 25.38
N ALA A 289 -36.27 4.95 24.55
CA ALA A 289 -37.14 3.80 24.60
C ALA A 289 -37.03 2.96 25.88
N ARG A 290 -35.97 3.19 26.70
CA ARG A 290 -35.79 2.55 28.01
C ARG A 290 -36.27 3.39 29.17
N GLU A 291 -36.84 4.56 28.92
CA GLU A 291 -37.43 5.40 29.96
C GLU A 291 -38.84 4.93 30.32
N LYS A 292 -39.21 5.06 31.60
CA LYS A 292 -40.53 4.64 32.10
C LYS A 292 -41.69 5.34 31.38
N PHE A 293 -41.52 6.59 30.97
CA PHE A 293 -42.53 7.32 30.24
C PHE A 293 -42.78 6.82 28.82
N TRP A 294 -41.85 6.01 28.28
CA TRP A 294 -41.95 5.43 26.93
C TRP A 294 -42.69 4.08 26.89
N GLU A 295 -42.90 3.43 28.08
CA GLU A 295 -43.58 2.12 28.18
C GLU A 295 -44.84 1.98 27.33
N PRO A 296 -45.78 2.98 27.28
CA PRO A 296 -46.98 2.87 26.47
C PRO A 296 -46.73 2.83 24.95
N LEU A 297 -45.59 3.29 24.52
CA LEU A 297 -45.20 3.36 23.08
C LEU A 297 -44.30 2.20 22.65
N THR A 298 -43.88 1.32 23.57
CA THR A 298 -42.90 0.26 23.31
C THR A 298 -43.40 -0.75 22.28
N ASP A 299 -44.71 -1.02 22.23
CA ASP A 299 -45.30 -1.93 21.24
C ASP A 299 -45.23 -1.39 19.82
N TYR A 300 -45.16 -0.07 19.64
CA TYR A 300 -45.06 0.58 18.34
C TYR A 300 -43.63 0.94 17.99
N VAL A 301 -42.84 1.45 18.94
CA VAL A 301 -41.46 1.88 18.78
C VAL A 301 -40.62 1.35 19.92
N ASN A 302 -40.06 0.18 19.75
CA ASN A 302 -39.28 -0.54 20.77
C ASN A 302 -37.84 -0.02 20.92
N THR A 303 -37.37 0.80 19.98
CA THR A 303 -36.00 1.36 19.99
C THR A 303 -36.04 2.83 19.56
N LEU A 304 -35.69 3.74 20.46
CA LEU A 304 -35.47 5.16 20.15
C LEU A 304 -34.23 5.61 20.94
N LYS A 305 -33.18 5.97 20.24
CA LYS A 305 -31.92 6.41 20.82
C LYS A 305 -31.45 7.71 20.20
N LEU A 306 -31.17 8.71 21.02
CA LEU A 306 -30.47 9.93 20.59
C LEU A 306 -28.98 9.80 20.91
N ARG A 307 -28.12 10.21 19.99
CA ARG A 307 -26.65 10.20 20.17
C ARG A 307 -26.03 11.47 19.64
N ALA A 308 -25.09 12.03 20.40
CA ALA A 308 -24.23 13.11 19.97
C ALA A 308 -22.77 12.68 20.16
N SER A 309 -21.89 13.11 19.25
CA SER A 309 -20.45 12.84 19.35
C SER A 309 -19.65 14.02 18.82
N TRP A 310 -18.49 14.25 19.43
CA TRP A 310 -17.50 15.22 19.02
C TRP A 310 -16.13 14.60 19.17
N GLY A 311 -15.19 14.97 18.28
CA GLY A 311 -13.82 14.45 18.38
C GLY A 311 -12.85 15.17 17.44
N GLN A 312 -11.57 15.07 17.79
CA GLN A 312 -10.44 15.49 17.00
C GLN A 312 -9.67 14.27 16.52
N LEU A 313 -9.26 14.28 15.25
CA LEU A 313 -8.43 13.27 14.64
C LEU A 313 -7.18 13.94 14.07
N GLY A 314 -6.05 13.29 14.22
CA GLY A 314 -4.80 13.77 13.62
C GLY A 314 -4.47 13.04 12.33
N ASN A 315 -3.99 13.79 11.35
CA ASN A 315 -3.42 13.27 10.12
C ASN A 315 -1.91 13.55 10.10
N GLN A 316 -1.10 12.52 9.88
CA GLN A 316 0.34 12.61 9.74
C GLN A 316 0.84 12.54 8.29
N ASN A 317 -0.07 12.42 7.32
CA ASN A 317 0.30 12.29 5.93
C ASN A 317 0.88 13.61 5.42
N THR A 318 2.07 13.50 4.86
CA THR A 318 2.81 14.59 4.23
C THR A 318 3.30 14.14 2.87
N ASP A 319 3.40 15.05 1.91
CA ASP A 319 3.87 14.75 0.55
C ASP A 319 5.30 14.18 0.56
N ASN A 320 6.12 14.64 1.50
CA ASN A 320 7.49 14.20 1.68
C ASN A 320 7.65 13.28 2.89
N TRP A 321 8.57 12.32 2.81
CA TRP A 321 8.91 11.42 3.92
C TRP A 321 9.49 12.15 5.13
N TYR A 322 10.27 13.23 4.87
CA TYR A 322 10.97 14.02 5.86
C TYR A 322 10.74 15.52 5.57
N PRO A 323 9.52 16.01 5.81
CA PRO A 323 9.09 17.34 5.35
C PRO A 323 9.82 18.52 6.03
N PHE A 324 10.56 18.26 7.09
CA PHE A 324 11.30 19.26 7.87
C PHE A 324 12.80 19.35 7.51
N TYR A 325 13.32 18.44 6.66
CA TYR A 325 14.69 18.53 6.17
C TYR A 325 14.75 19.28 4.84
N PRO A 326 15.50 20.39 4.74
CA PRO A 326 15.79 20.98 3.44
C PRO A 326 16.68 20.02 2.65
N THR A 327 16.25 19.62 1.47
CA THR A 327 17.01 18.75 0.57
C THR A 327 17.52 19.57 -0.60
N ILE A 328 18.75 19.30 -1.05
CA ILE A 328 19.33 19.90 -2.26
C ILE A 328 19.21 18.86 -3.37
N GLY A 329 18.47 19.19 -4.43
CA GLY A 329 18.37 18.38 -5.63
C GLY A 329 19.60 18.62 -6.52
N PHE A 330 20.24 17.53 -6.96
CA PHE A 330 21.30 17.60 -7.97
C PHE A 330 20.79 17.11 -9.31
N SER A 331 21.09 17.86 -10.37
CA SER A 331 20.84 17.48 -11.74
C SER A 331 22.14 17.50 -12.53
N SER A 332 22.53 16.33 -13.04
CA SER A 332 23.68 16.25 -13.95
C SER A 332 23.29 16.88 -15.28
N GLN A 333 24.10 17.79 -15.77
CA GLN A 333 23.84 18.55 -17.00
C GLN A 333 22.47 19.29 -17.00
N GLY A 334 22.00 19.70 -15.84
CA GLY A 334 20.69 20.34 -15.65
C GLY A 334 20.67 21.83 -15.99
N GLY A 335 21.80 22.47 -16.29
CA GLY A 335 21.86 23.88 -16.63
C GLY A 335 21.18 24.20 -17.97
N ASN A 336 20.51 25.36 -18.02
CA ASN A 336 19.89 25.88 -19.24
C ASN A 336 20.89 26.71 -20.08
N TRP A 337 22.15 26.71 -19.70
CA TRP A 337 23.26 27.42 -20.34
C TRP A 337 24.44 26.49 -20.56
N LEU A 338 25.39 26.90 -21.38
CA LEU A 338 26.60 26.15 -21.66
C LEU A 338 27.80 26.81 -20.99
N ILE A 339 28.70 26.01 -20.44
CA ILE A 339 30.04 26.40 -19.99
C ILE A 339 31.02 25.53 -20.79
N ASN A 340 31.87 26.16 -21.59
CA ASN A 340 32.81 25.48 -22.47
C ASN A 340 32.15 24.40 -23.38
N GLY A 341 30.97 24.70 -23.93
CA GLY A 341 30.22 23.80 -24.81
C GLY A 341 29.45 22.68 -24.13
N ALA A 342 29.49 22.57 -22.79
CA ALA A 342 28.77 21.55 -22.01
C ALA A 342 27.77 22.18 -21.04
N LYS A 343 26.66 21.50 -20.80
CA LYS A 343 25.71 21.89 -19.73
C LYS A 343 26.33 21.61 -18.37
N PRO A 344 26.35 22.59 -17.45
CA PRO A 344 26.86 22.35 -16.11
C PRO A 344 25.92 21.51 -15.26
N ASN A 345 26.49 20.84 -14.25
CA ASN A 345 25.70 20.27 -13.16
C ASN A 345 25.06 21.38 -12.37
N THR A 346 23.82 21.19 -11.96
CA THR A 346 23.08 22.16 -11.14
C THR A 346 22.68 21.58 -9.82
N ALA A 347 22.59 22.44 -8.81
CA ALA A 347 21.98 22.15 -7.54
C ALA A 347 20.80 23.10 -7.35
N SER A 348 19.66 22.55 -6.94
CA SER A 348 18.47 23.34 -6.65
C SER A 348 18.00 23.07 -5.23
N GLN A 349 17.65 24.12 -4.53
CA GLN A 349 16.96 23.98 -3.24
C GLN A 349 15.47 23.81 -3.52
N PRO A 350 14.82 22.71 -3.13
CA PRO A 350 13.38 22.61 -3.14
C PRO A 350 12.79 23.60 -2.13
N GLY A 351 11.51 23.90 -2.26
CA GLY A 351 10.80 24.95 -1.54
C GLY A 351 11.02 24.99 -0.03
N LEU A 352 10.53 26.03 0.60
CA LEU A 352 10.65 26.26 2.04
C LEU A 352 10.12 25.07 2.84
N VAL A 353 10.88 24.62 3.83
CA VAL A 353 10.45 23.64 4.82
C VAL A 353 9.96 24.37 6.07
N SER A 354 8.86 23.85 6.65
CA SER A 354 8.31 24.43 7.89
C SER A 354 8.89 23.73 9.12
N SER A 355 9.44 24.49 10.04
CA SER A 355 9.86 23.98 11.36
C SER A 355 8.67 23.77 12.31
N THR A 356 7.50 24.31 11.99
CA THR A 356 6.28 24.23 12.82
C THR A 356 5.31 23.16 12.35
N LEU A 357 5.67 22.38 11.33
CA LEU A 357 4.81 21.31 10.81
C LEU A 357 4.51 20.27 11.89
N THR A 358 3.25 19.99 12.08
CA THR A 358 2.71 19.05 13.06
C THR A 358 1.49 18.33 12.49
N TRP A 359 0.81 17.58 13.30
CA TRP A 359 -0.43 16.90 12.98
C TRP A 359 -1.51 17.89 12.49
N GLU A 360 -2.22 17.51 11.44
CA GLU A 360 -3.42 18.22 10.92
C GLU A 360 -4.70 17.57 11.40
#